data_638c062e2f06a4a239905bf739e36556
#
_entry.id   638c062e2f06a4a239905bf739e36556
#
_cell.length_a   1.000
_cell.length_b   1.000
_cell.length_c   1.000
_cell.angle_alpha   90.00
_cell.angle_beta   90.00
_cell.angle_gamma   90.00
#
_symmetry.space_group_name_H-M   'P 1'
#
loop_
_entity.id
_entity.type
_entity.pdbx_description
1 polymer ?
#
loop_
_entity_poly.entity_id
_entity_poly.type
_entity_poly.pdbx_seq_one_letter_code
_entity_poly.pdbx_strand_id
1 'polypeptide(L)'
;GNTLNIELAKELYKATNIVATNNNIKVLILTGKGKLFCGGGDLKFLLSNEDKIKETLLEMTHYFHGAIARMTRMEAPVIIGINGTAGGGGFSLAITGDIIYSVKSAKFTVAYTNAGLSPDGSSTFFLPRIVGMKRAKELMLTNRIFSAEEALKMNLIDQVLDDQEKLDEAIE
;
A
#
# COMPACT_ATOMS: atom_id res chain seq x y z
N GLY A 1 -4.25 13.01 2.63
CA GLY A 1 -4.71 11.63 2.43
C GLY A 1 -3.58 10.66 2.14
N ASN A 2 -2.34 11.02 2.47
CA ASN A 2 -1.15 10.19 2.21
C ASN A 2 -1.10 9.71 0.75
N THR A 3 -1.49 10.60 -0.19
CA THR A 3 -1.52 10.28 -1.63
C THR A 3 -0.11 10.26 -2.21
N LEU A 4 0.13 9.30 -3.10
CA LEU A 4 1.42 9.12 -3.75
C LEU A 4 1.65 10.21 -4.79
N ASN A 5 2.65 11.03 -4.54
CA ASN A 5 3.30 11.94 -5.47
C ASN A 5 4.80 11.60 -5.50
N ILE A 6 5.59 12.33 -6.29
CA ILE A 6 7.04 12.10 -6.41
C ILE A 6 7.74 12.27 -5.05
N GLU A 7 7.35 13.25 -4.25
CA GLU A 7 7.97 13.55 -2.94
C GLU A 7 7.76 12.38 -1.97
N LEU A 8 6.51 11.95 -1.76
CA LEU A 8 6.22 10.82 -0.87
C LEU A 8 6.90 9.54 -1.35
N ALA A 9 6.92 9.29 -2.67
CA ALA A 9 7.60 8.13 -3.23
C ALA A 9 9.12 8.15 -2.95
N LYS A 10 9.78 9.32 -3.09
CA LYS A 10 11.20 9.51 -2.76
C LYS A 10 11.48 9.32 -1.27
N GLU A 11 10.63 9.86 -0.40
CA GLU A 11 10.78 9.71 1.05
C GLU A 11 10.62 8.26 1.48
N LEU A 12 9.62 7.56 0.96
CA LEU A 12 9.42 6.14 1.23
C LEU A 12 10.62 5.31 0.77
N TYR A 13 11.14 5.58 -0.44
CA TYR A 13 12.35 4.92 -0.96
C TYR A 13 13.57 5.18 -0.09
N LYS A 14 13.77 6.42 0.35
CA LYS A 14 14.85 6.78 1.26
C LYS A 14 14.73 6.06 2.61
N ALA A 15 13.54 6.06 3.20
CA ALA A 15 13.27 5.40 4.47
C ALA A 15 13.54 3.89 4.39
N THR A 16 13.04 3.22 3.35
CA THR A 16 13.27 1.77 3.15
C THR A 16 14.75 1.44 2.91
N ASN A 17 15.52 2.32 2.24
CA ASN A 17 16.96 2.14 2.12
C ASN A 17 17.69 2.25 3.46
N ILE A 18 17.29 3.20 4.32
CA ILE A 18 17.86 3.34 5.67
C ILE A 18 17.63 2.06 6.48
N VAL A 19 16.40 1.54 6.47
CA VAL A 19 16.08 0.30 7.18
C VAL A 19 16.90 -0.87 6.65
N ALA A 20 16.95 -1.04 5.33
CA ALA A 20 17.64 -2.16 4.70
C ALA A 20 19.17 -2.16 4.89
N THR A 21 19.77 -1.01 5.24
CA THR A 21 21.23 -0.89 5.41
C THR A 21 21.67 -0.71 6.86
N ASN A 22 20.72 -0.62 7.80
CA ASN A 22 21.02 -0.43 9.23
C ASN A 22 20.65 -1.68 10.04
N ASN A 23 21.61 -2.51 10.34
CA ASN A 23 21.45 -3.76 11.10
C ASN A 23 20.91 -3.57 12.54
N ASN A 24 20.88 -2.34 13.05
CA ASN A 24 20.29 -2.04 14.36
C ASN A 24 18.76 -1.95 14.30
N ILE A 25 18.18 -1.73 13.10
CA ILE A 25 16.73 -1.72 12.89
C ILE A 25 16.27 -3.15 12.73
N LYS A 26 15.40 -3.63 13.64
CA LYS A 26 14.93 -5.02 13.68
C LYS A 26 13.57 -5.24 13.04
N VAL A 27 12.82 -4.16 12.83
CA VAL A 27 11.47 -4.20 12.25
C VAL A 27 11.18 -2.85 11.59
N LEU A 28 10.44 -2.89 10.49
CA LEU A 28 9.83 -1.71 9.87
C LEU A 28 8.33 -1.72 10.17
N ILE A 29 7.85 -0.68 10.84
CA ILE A 29 6.41 -0.46 11.02
C ILE A 29 5.97 0.66 10.07
N LEU A 30 4.97 0.39 9.25
CA LEU A 30 4.40 1.35 8.32
C LEU A 30 2.92 1.56 8.60
N THR A 31 2.53 2.81 8.87
CA THR A 31 1.13 3.21 9.06
C THR A 31 0.85 4.57 8.42
N GLY A 32 -0.42 4.93 8.25
CA GLY A 32 -0.82 6.20 7.69
C GLY A 32 -1.02 7.27 8.77
N LYS A 33 -0.73 8.52 8.45
CA LYS A 33 -1.05 9.66 9.31
C LYS A 33 -2.48 10.14 9.05
N GLY A 34 -3.28 10.29 10.11
CA GLY A 34 -4.65 10.80 10.03
C GLY A 34 -5.67 9.72 9.68
N LYS A 35 -6.69 10.06 8.86
CA LYS A 35 -7.87 9.20 8.65
C LYS A 35 -7.70 8.11 7.58
N LEU A 36 -6.66 8.19 6.76
CA LEU A 36 -6.43 7.24 5.67
C LEU A 36 -5.06 6.58 5.82
N PHE A 37 -4.96 5.33 5.45
CA PHE A 37 -3.66 4.70 5.27
C PHE A 37 -2.94 5.32 4.07
N CYS A 38 -3.47 5.11 2.86
CA CYS A 38 -2.98 5.74 1.64
C CYS A 38 -4.05 5.69 0.56
N GLY A 39 -4.40 6.83 -0.01
CA GLY A 39 -5.44 6.96 -1.05
C GLY A 39 -4.99 6.53 -2.45
N GLY A 40 -3.73 6.13 -2.64
CA GLY A 40 -3.16 5.84 -3.95
C GLY A 40 -2.53 7.07 -4.61
N GLY A 41 -2.41 7.06 -5.93
CA GLY A 41 -1.82 8.14 -6.69
C GLY A 41 -2.54 9.48 -6.49
N ASP A 42 -1.78 10.55 -6.37
CA ASP A 42 -2.34 11.91 -6.29
C ASP A 42 -2.79 12.38 -7.68
N LEU A 43 -4.08 12.14 -7.97
CA LEU A 43 -4.66 12.49 -9.27
C LEU A 43 -4.59 14.00 -9.55
N LYS A 44 -4.67 14.85 -8.52
CA LYS A 44 -4.54 16.31 -8.70
C LYS A 44 -3.12 16.68 -9.10
N PHE A 45 -2.14 16.08 -8.46
CA PHE A 45 -0.73 16.25 -8.82
C PHE A 45 -0.46 15.77 -10.25
N LEU A 46 -1.00 14.61 -10.64
CA LEU A 46 -0.85 14.09 -12.00
C LEU A 46 -1.50 14.99 -13.04
N LEU A 47 -2.70 15.51 -12.80
CA LEU A 47 -3.38 16.45 -13.68
C LEU A 47 -2.65 17.79 -13.79
N SER A 48 -2.06 18.28 -12.70
CA SER A 48 -1.25 19.52 -12.75
C SER A 48 0.06 19.37 -13.53
N ASN A 49 0.45 18.14 -13.86
CA ASN A 49 1.63 17.80 -14.68
C ASN A 49 1.24 17.06 -15.96
N GLU A 50 0.06 17.35 -16.53
CA GLU A 50 -0.49 16.65 -17.69
C GLU A 50 0.47 16.67 -18.89
N ASP A 51 1.11 17.80 -19.16
CA ASP A 51 2.08 17.96 -20.25
C ASP A 51 3.31 17.04 -20.12
N LYS A 52 3.62 16.58 -18.91
CA LYS A 52 4.77 15.73 -18.57
C LYS A 52 4.35 14.44 -17.85
N ILE A 53 3.11 14.02 -18.03
CA ILE A 53 2.53 12.92 -17.25
C ILE A 53 3.34 11.63 -17.35
N LYS A 54 3.93 11.33 -18.52
CA LYS A 54 4.76 10.12 -18.71
C LYS A 54 6.03 10.17 -17.88
N GLU A 55 6.72 11.31 -17.89
CA GLU A 55 7.95 11.53 -17.12
C GLU A 55 7.64 11.49 -15.62
N THR A 56 6.55 12.17 -15.21
CA THR A 56 6.08 12.23 -13.83
C THR A 56 5.74 10.83 -13.28
N LEU A 57 5.02 10.04 -14.08
CA LEU A 57 4.67 8.66 -13.70
C LEU A 57 5.91 7.76 -13.65
N LEU A 58 6.83 7.87 -14.61
CA LEU A 58 8.07 7.09 -14.59
C LEU A 58 8.91 7.41 -13.36
N GLU A 59 9.07 8.68 -13.02
CA GLU A 59 9.83 9.07 -11.82
C GLU A 59 9.15 8.60 -10.54
N MET A 60 7.84 8.83 -10.40
CA MET A 60 7.08 8.41 -9.22
C MET A 60 7.11 6.90 -9.03
N THR A 61 6.85 6.12 -10.09
CA THR A 61 6.85 4.66 -10.03
C THR A 61 8.25 4.10 -9.82
N HIS A 62 9.31 4.73 -10.33
CA HIS A 62 10.70 4.33 -10.05
C HIS A 62 10.98 4.28 -8.55
N TYR A 63 10.67 5.34 -7.83
CA TYR A 63 10.89 5.38 -6.38
C TYR A 63 9.91 4.50 -5.61
N PHE A 64 8.63 4.52 -5.98
CA PHE A 64 7.61 3.72 -5.31
C PHE A 64 7.88 2.22 -5.44
N HIS A 65 8.12 1.74 -6.67
CA HIS A 65 8.44 0.32 -6.89
C HIS A 65 9.78 -0.06 -6.28
N GLY A 66 10.76 0.85 -6.28
CA GLY A 66 12.03 0.66 -5.59
C GLY A 66 11.87 0.48 -4.09
N ALA A 67 10.99 1.28 -3.46
CA ALA A 67 10.66 1.13 -2.05
C ALA A 67 10.02 -0.23 -1.74
N ILE A 68 8.99 -0.62 -2.50
CA ILE A 68 8.33 -1.93 -2.36
C ILE A 68 9.33 -3.07 -2.55
N ALA A 69 10.14 -3.02 -3.62
CA ALA A 69 11.15 -4.04 -3.87
C ALA A 69 12.19 -4.14 -2.74
N ARG A 70 12.45 -3.04 -2.04
CA ARG A 70 13.34 -3.02 -0.88
C ARG A 70 12.64 -3.67 0.32
N MET A 71 11.42 -3.26 0.63
CA MET A 71 10.62 -3.82 1.73
C MET A 71 10.50 -5.35 1.64
N THR A 72 10.27 -5.87 0.43
CA THR A 72 10.07 -7.31 0.21
C THR A 72 11.35 -8.15 0.20
N ARG A 73 12.54 -7.54 0.33
CA ARG A 73 13.84 -8.23 0.27
C ARG A 73 14.77 -7.88 1.43
N MET A 74 14.42 -6.91 2.29
CA MET A 74 15.24 -6.58 3.46
C MET A 74 15.13 -7.68 4.53
N GLU A 75 16.10 -7.73 5.45
CA GLU A 75 16.13 -8.70 6.54
C GLU A 75 15.12 -8.34 7.65
N ALA A 76 14.87 -7.03 7.86
CA ALA A 76 13.89 -6.56 8.83
C ALA A 76 12.47 -6.88 8.36
N PRO A 77 11.65 -7.61 9.12
CA PRO A 77 10.25 -7.83 8.80
C PRO A 77 9.48 -6.50 8.74
N VAL A 78 8.45 -6.50 7.91
CA VAL A 78 7.59 -5.33 7.67
C VAL A 78 6.21 -5.57 8.27
N ILE A 79 5.86 -4.77 9.26
CA ILE A 79 4.52 -4.73 9.86
C ILE A 79 3.76 -3.55 9.25
N ILE A 80 2.55 -3.79 8.76
CA ILE A 80 1.69 -2.74 8.22
C ILE A 80 0.45 -2.56 9.10
N GLY A 81 0.30 -1.36 9.66
CA GLY A 81 -0.87 -0.93 10.40
C GLY A 81 -1.80 -0.09 9.50
N ILE A 82 -2.91 -0.68 9.06
CA ILE A 82 -3.88 -0.02 8.18
C ILE A 82 -4.89 0.73 9.02
N ASN A 83 -4.65 2.02 9.22
CA ASN A 83 -5.46 2.92 10.05
C ASN A 83 -6.69 3.51 9.35
N GLY A 84 -6.94 3.14 8.10
CA GLY A 84 -8.04 3.65 7.31
C GLY A 84 -8.02 3.14 5.87
N THR A 85 -8.62 3.88 4.95
CA THR A 85 -8.74 3.42 3.56
C THR A 85 -7.38 3.23 2.88
N ALA A 86 -7.23 2.10 2.19
CA ALA A 86 -6.11 1.77 1.31
C ALA A 86 -6.63 1.59 -0.13
N GLY A 87 -6.24 2.47 -1.05
CA GLY A 87 -6.71 2.46 -2.45
C GLY A 87 -5.56 2.59 -3.45
N GLY A 88 -5.71 1.99 -4.63
CA GLY A 88 -4.73 2.08 -5.71
C GLY A 88 -3.31 1.69 -5.26
N GLY A 89 -2.34 2.57 -5.46
CA GLY A 89 -0.97 2.36 -4.97
C GLY A 89 -0.88 2.14 -3.46
N GLY A 90 -1.79 2.75 -2.67
CA GLY A 90 -1.90 2.49 -1.24
C GLY A 90 -2.35 1.07 -0.92
N PHE A 91 -3.26 0.50 -1.71
CA PHE A 91 -3.62 -0.91 -1.61
C PHE A 91 -2.44 -1.81 -1.96
N SER A 92 -1.72 -1.50 -3.05
CA SER A 92 -0.52 -2.25 -3.43
C SER A 92 0.53 -2.24 -2.33
N LEU A 93 0.77 -1.08 -1.71
CA LEU A 93 1.68 -0.94 -0.57
C LEU A 93 1.20 -1.74 0.64
N ALA A 94 -0.09 -1.69 0.95
CA ALA A 94 -0.68 -2.36 2.11
C ALA A 94 -0.48 -3.89 2.09
N ILE A 95 -0.54 -4.52 0.91
CA ILE A 95 -0.41 -5.98 0.77
C ILE A 95 1.03 -6.49 0.66
N THR A 96 2.03 -5.63 0.88
CA THR A 96 3.46 -6.00 0.84
C THR A 96 4.05 -6.31 2.21
N GLY A 97 3.30 -6.11 3.29
CA GLY A 97 3.75 -6.42 4.64
C GLY A 97 3.86 -7.92 4.90
N ASP A 98 4.75 -8.29 5.82
CA ASP A 98 4.86 -9.64 6.34
C ASP A 98 3.77 -9.94 7.37
N ILE A 99 3.36 -8.91 8.13
CA ILE A 99 2.23 -8.93 9.06
C ILE A 99 1.40 -7.67 8.81
N ILE A 100 0.09 -7.83 8.67
CA ILE A 100 -0.80 -6.75 8.30
C ILE A 100 -2.00 -6.69 9.24
N TYR A 101 -2.07 -5.62 10.03
CA TYR A 101 -3.20 -5.32 10.90
C TYR A 101 -4.05 -4.19 10.32
N SER A 102 -5.35 -4.20 10.59
CA SER A 102 -6.25 -3.18 10.08
C SER A 102 -7.29 -2.79 11.10
N VAL A 103 -7.61 -1.50 11.17
CA VAL A 103 -8.81 -1.08 11.88
C VAL A 103 -10.07 -1.56 11.16
N LYS A 104 -11.12 -1.87 11.91
CA LYS A 104 -12.41 -2.34 11.40
C LYS A 104 -13.07 -1.38 10.40
N SER A 105 -12.87 -0.08 10.59
CA SER A 105 -13.42 0.97 9.72
C SER A 105 -12.72 1.09 8.37
N ALA A 106 -11.57 0.43 8.17
CA ALA A 106 -10.80 0.52 6.93
C ALA A 106 -11.58 -0.03 5.74
N LYS A 107 -11.30 0.56 4.57
CA LYS A 107 -11.83 0.14 3.28
C LYS A 107 -10.69 -0.10 2.30
N PHE A 108 -10.89 -1.04 1.42
CA PHE A 108 -9.89 -1.46 0.45
C PHE A 108 -10.46 -1.40 -0.96
N THR A 109 -9.64 -0.98 -1.92
CA THR A 109 -9.98 -1.04 -3.36
C THR A 109 -8.70 -1.05 -4.20
N VAL A 110 -8.70 -1.83 -5.28
CA VAL A 110 -7.55 -1.85 -6.20
C VAL A 110 -7.47 -0.56 -7.02
N ALA A 111 -8.61 -0.02 -7.45
CA ALA A 111 -8.85 1.32 -8.01
C ALA A 111 -8.08 1.77 -9.27
N TYR A 112 -7.10 1.02 -9.76
CA TYR A 112 -6.26 1.45 -10.89
C TYR A 112 -7.04 1.60 -12.19
N THR A 113 -7.85 0.61 -12.55
CA THR A 113 -8.58 0.61 -13.83
C THR A 113 -9.67 1.69 -13.89
N ASN A 114 -10.17 2.19 -12.74
CA ASN A 114 -11.04 3.37 -12.68
C ASN A 114 -10.33 4.65 -13.15
N ALA A 115 -9.03 4.72 -13.03
CA ALA A 115 -8.21 5.83 -13.51
C ALA A 115 -7.56 5.54 -14.89
N GLY A 116 -7.98 4.47 -15.58
CA GLY A 116 -7.39 4.06 -16.86
C GLY A 116 -5.96 3.51 -16.75
N LEU A 117 -5.52 3.14 -15.54
CA LEU A 117 -4.19 2.63 -15.25
C LEU A 117 -4.21 1.10 -15.07
N SER A 118 -3.10 0.47 -15.38
CA SER A 118 -2.87 -0.94 -15.01
C SER A 118 -2.45 -1.04 -13.55
N PRO A 119 -2.92 -2.07 -12.81
CA PRO A 119 -2.44 -2.32 -11.45
C PRO A 119 -0.92 -2.48 -11.41
N ASP A 120 -0.27 -1.75 -10.50
CA ASP A 120 1.17 -1.75 -10.30
C ASP A 120 1.56 -1.89 -8.82
N GLY A 121 2.72 -1.38 -8.40
CA GLY A 121 3.20 -1.49 -7.03
C GLY A 121 3.30 -2.94 -6.54
N SER A 122 3.61 -3.87 -7.44
CA SER A 122 3.67 -5.32 -7.19
C SER A 122 2.32 -5.97 -6.82
N SER A 123 1.18 -5.27 -6.91
CA SER A 123 -0.13 -5.88 -6.64
C SER A 123 -0.43 -7.05 -7.60
N THR A 124 0.00 -6.98 -8.85
CA THR A 124 -0.12 -8.09 -9.82
C THR A 124 0.74 -9.31 -9.46
N PHE A 125 1.70 -9.15 -8.58
CA PHE A 125 2.52 -10.24 -8.04
C PHE A 125 1.92 -10.81 -6.73
N PHE A 126 1.64 -9.94 -5.74
CA PHE A 126 1.19 -10.38 -4.43
C PHE A 126 -0.28 -10.80 -4.40
N LEU A 127 -1.18 -9.99 -4.96
CA LEU A 127 -2.61 -10.24 -4.84
C LEU A 127 -3.02 -11.64 -5.33
N PRO A 128 -2.62 -12.12 -6.54
CA PRO A 128 -3.00 -13.46 -6.98
C PRO A 128 -2.36 -14.59 -6.17
N ARG A 129 -1.25 -14.33 -5.48
CA ARG A 129 -0.62 -15.31 -4.57
C ARG A 129 -1.33 -15.43 -3.24
N ILE A 130 -1.97 -14.35 -2.79
CA ILE A 130 -2.72 -14.32 -1.54
C ILE A 130 -4.14 -14.86 -1.76
N VAL A 131 -4.89 -14.28 -2.72
CA VAL A 131 -6.33 -14.56 -2.87
C VAL A 131 -6.67 -15.53 -4.03
N GLY A 132 -5.67 -16.00 -4.76
CA GLY A 132 -5.83 -16.78 -5.98
C GLY A 132 -6.16 -15.91 -7.21
N MET A 133 -5.82 -16.43 -8.39
CA MET A 133 -5.90 -15.68 -9.65
C MET A 133 -7.31 -15.16 -9.97
N LYS A 134 -8.35 -15.98 -9.69
CA LYS A 134 -9.73 -15.63 -10.01
C LYS A 134 -10.21 -14.42 -9.21
N ARG A 135 -9.96 -14.42 -7.91
CA ARG A 135 -10.32 -13.31 -7.01
C ARG A 135 -9.50 -12.07 -7.31
N ALA A 136 -8.20 -12.22 -7.57
CA ALA A 136 -7.35 -11.11 -7.95
C ALA A 136 -7.87 -10.39 -9.21
N LYS A 137 -8.22 -11.13 -10.26
CA LYS A 137 -8.82 -10.55 -11.47
C LYS A 137 -10.16 -9.86 -11.18
N GLU A 138 -11.02 -10.46 -10.36
CA GLU A 138 -12.29 -9.85 -9.96
C GLU A 138 -12.04 -8.50 -9.29
N LEU A 139 -11.19 -8.42 -8.28
CA LEU A 139 -10.89 -7.18 -7.56
C LEU A 139 -10.25 -6.11 -8.45
N MET A 140 -9.32 -6.51 -9.34
CA MET A 140 -8.63 -5.59 -10.25
C MET A 140 -9.54 -5.03 -11.35
N LEU A 141 -10.48 -5.81 -11.84
CA LEU A 141 -11.35 -5.39 -12.95
C LEU A 141 -12.59 -4.64 -12.47
N THR A 142 -13.12 -5.01 -11.30
CA THR A 142 -14.34 -4.38 -10.77
C THR A 142 -14.04 -3.15 -9.91
N ASN A 143 -12.84 -3.06 -9.35
CA ASN A 143 -12.44 -2.03 -8.37
C ASN A 143 -13.45 -1.86 -7.22
N ARG A 144 -14.22 -2.90 -6.92
CA ARG A 144 -15.17 -2.81 -5.83
C ARG A 144 -14.48 -2.49 -4.50
N ILE A 145 -15.18 -1.76 -3.67
CA ILE A 145 -14.74 -1.50 -2.31
C ILE A 145 -15.13 -2.69 -1.42
N PHE A 146 -14.23 -3.10 -0.53
CA PHE A 146 -14.48 -4.17 0.43
C PHE A 146 -13.98 -3.77 1.83
N SER A 147 -14.51 -4.44 2.85
CA SER A 147 -14.25 -4.13 4.26
C SER A 147 -13.01 -4.84 4.80
N ALA A 148 -12.58 -4.45 6.00
CA ALA A 148 -11.50 -5.13 6.73
C ALA A 148 -11.85 -6.60 7.04
N GLU A 149 -13.10 -6.90 7.40
CA GLU A 149 -13.55 -8.26 7.65
C GLU A 149 -13.53 -9.13 6.38
N GLU A 150 -13.83 -8.52 5.22
CA GLU A 150 -13.71 -9.21 3.94
C GLU A 150 -12.25 -9.42 3.56
N ALA A 151 -11.38 -8.43 3.81
CA ALA A 151 -9.93 -8.55 3.62
C ALA A 151 -9.34 -9.69 4.47
N LEU A 152 -9.76 -9.80 5.73
CA LEU A 152 -9.37 -10.89 6.62
C LEU A 152 -9.80 -12.27 6.08
N LYS A 153 -11.05 -12.40 5.62
CA LYS A 153 -11.57 -13.64 5.01
C LYS A 153 -10.83 -14.04 3.73
N MET A 154 -10.20 -13.08 3.05
CA MET A 154 -9.39 -13.30 1.86
C MET A 154 -7.91 -13.51 2.18
N ASN A 155 -7.50 -13.52 3.45
CA ASN A 155 -6.11 -13.57 3.92
C ASN A 155 -5.25 -12.40 3.42
N LEU A 156 -5.87 -11.25 3.14
CA LEU A 156 -5.16 -10.01 2.77
C LEU A 156 -4.61 -9.27 3.97
N ILE A 157 -5.15 -9.52 5.14
CA ILE A 157 -4.70 -9.01 6.43
C ILE A 157 -4.78 -10.12 7.47
N ASP A 158 -4.00 -9.99 8.56
CA ASP A 158 -3.88 -11.01 9.58
C ASP A 158 -4.87 -10.80 10.73
N GLN A 159 -5.24 -9.53 11.00
CA GLN A 159 -6.17 -9.22 12.09
C GLN A 159 -6.95 -7.94 11.82
N VAL A 160 -8.21 -7.91 12.27
CA VAL A 160 -9.06 -6.70 12.34
C VAL A 160 -9.14 -6.26 13.79
N LEU A 161 -8.86 -4.99 14.02
CA LEU A 161 -8.86 -4.33 15.33
C LEU A 161 -9.98 -3.30 15.38
N ASP A 162 -10.58 -3.10 16.55
CA ASP A 162 -11.79 -2.31 16.69
C ASP A 162 -11.58 -0.84 16.33
N ASP A 163 -10.43 -0.28 16.71
CA ASP A 163 -10.11 1.14 16.56
C ASP A 163 -8.60 1.39 16.42
N GLN A 164 -8.22 2.68 16.38
CA GLN A 164 -6.83 3.12 16.24
C GLN A 164 -5.98 2.78 17.47
N GLU A 165 -6.53 2.88 18.67
CA GLU A 165 -5.80 2.59 19.93
C GLU A 165 -5.36 1.14 19.95
N LYS A 166 -6.26 0.22 19.56
CA LYS A 166 -5.95 -1.20 19.44
C LYS A 166 -4.95 -1.50 18.32
N LEU A 167 -5.00 -0.74 17.23
CA LEU A 167 -4.02 -0.87 16.16
C LEU A 167 -2.62 -0.45 16.65
N ASP A 168 -2.53 0.69 17.35
CA ASP A 168 -1.26 1.19 17.87
C ASP A 168 -0.65 0.20 18.88
N GLU A 169 -1.46 -0.34 19.80
CA GLU A 169 -1.04 -1.41 20.74
C GLU A 169 -0.53 -2.68 20.03
N ALA A 170 -1.09 -3.04 18.88
CA ALA A 170 -0.76 -4.27 18.18
C ALA A 170 0.50 -4.18 17.32
N ILE A 171 0.86 -2.96 16.87
CA ILE A 171 2.03 -2.73 16.00
C ILE A 171 3.29 -2.33 16.78
N GLU A 172 3.18 -1.94 18.06
CA GLU A 172 4.28 -1.68 18.98
C GLU A 172 4.88 -2.98 19.55
#